data_d99c53918bc60de7d5d8974bd378eda5
#
_entry.id   d99c53918bc60de7d5d8974bd378eda5
#
_cell.length_a   1.000
_cell.length_b   1.000
_cell.length_c   1.000
_cell.angle_alpha   90.00
_cell.angle_beta   90.00
_cell.angle_gamma   90.00
#
_symmetry.space_group_name_H-M   'P 1'
#
loop_
_entity.id
_entity.type
_entity.pdbx_description
1 polymer ?
#
loop_
_entity_poly.entity_id
_entity_poly.type
_entity_poly.pdbx_seq_one_letter_code
_entity_poly.pdbx_strand_id
1 'polypeptide(L)'
;MSENHPHVLIFPYPAQGHMLPLLDFTHQLVNNGVHITILVTPKNLPFLNPLLSRNPSIKTLVLPFPSHPSIPAGVENVKDLPANGFLSMMCNLGKLRDPILDWFGNHPSPPSAIISDMFLGFTHEIATQLGIRRYVFSPSGALALSVVYSLWREMPKRKDPNDENENFHFPNIPNSPKFPFWQISPIYRSYVEGDPSTEFIRECYLADIASHGIVFNTFIELENVYLDYLMKYLGHNRVWSVGPVLPPGEDDVSVQSNRGGSSSVLASEILAWLDRCEDHSVVYVCFGSQAVLTNKQMEELAIALDKSGVHFILSAKRATKGHASNDYGVIPSWFEEKVAGRGLVVRDWAPQVLILKHRAIAAFLTHCGWNSTLESLIAGVPLLTWPMGADQFANANLLVDEHEVAIRACEGAQTVPNSDELAALLAEAVQGNKVEERRLRASKLRKIAINGIKEGGNSFKELAAFVKHLREEATIIEA
;
A
#
# COMPACT_ATOMS: atom_id res chain seq x y z
N MET A 1 16.43 25.57 -27.22
CA MET A 1 15.98 24.17 -27.30
C MET A 1 14.72 24.13 -26.44
N SER A 2 13.57 23.78 -27.03
CA SER A 2 12.35 23.58 -26.24
C SER A 2 12.64 22.46 -25.26
N GLU A 3 12.40 22.66 -23.96
CA GLU A 3 12.50 21.57 -22.99
C GLU A 3 11.50 20.49 -23.42
N ASN A 4 12.04 19.33 -23.83
CA ASN A 4 11.21 18.20 -24.24
C ASN A 4 10.58 17.61 -22.99
N HIS A 5 9.29 17.89 -22.77
CA HIS A 5 8.53 17.40 -21.62
C HIS A 5 8.02 16.00 -21.95
N PRO A 6 8.51 14.93 -21.28
CA PRO A 6 8.08 13.56 -21.56
C PRO A 6 6.57 13.41 -21.27
N HIS A 7 5.87 12.74 -22.21
CA HIS A 7 4.48 12.36 -21.99
C HIS A 7 4.40 10.91 -21.49
N VAL A 8 3.73 10.67 -20.38
CA VAL A 8 3.67 9.37 -19.70
C VAL A 8 2.20 8.94 -19.49
N LEU A 9 1.92 7.67 -19.83
CA LEU A 9 0.68 7.02 -19.44
C LEU A 9 0.83 6.43 -18.03
N ILE A 10 -0.02 6.85 -17.10
CA ILE A 10 -0.11 6.29 -15.74
C ILE A 10 -1.29 5.31 -15.68
N PHE A 11 -1.04 4.09 -15.20
CA PHE A 11 -2.11 3.12 -15.04
C PHE A 11 -2.11 2.54 -13.60
N PRO A 12 -2.96 3.08 -12.70
CA PRO A 12 -3.10 2.57 -11.33
C PRO A 12 -3.95 1.30 -11.29
N TYR A 13 -3.58 0.35 -10.45
CA TYR A 13 -4.43 -0.79 -10.11
C TYR A 13 -5.59 -0.32 -9.20
N PRO A 14 -6.85 -0.75 -9.43
CA PRO A 14 -8.02 -0.21 -8.76
C PRO A 14 -8.23 -0.77 -7.35
N ALA A 15 -7.29 -0.49 -6.47
CA ALA A 15 -7.34 -0.71 -5.03
C ALA A 15 -6.78 0.52 -4.32
N GLN A 16 -7.37 0.99 -3.21
CA GLN A 16 -6.93 2.22 -2.54
C GLN A 16 -5.45 2.20 -2.18
N GLY A 17 -4.96 1.07 -1.64
CA GLY A 17 -3.54 0.92 -1.26
C GLY A 17 -2.56 1.03 -2.42
N HIS A 18 -3.00 0.81 -3.64
CA HIS A 18 -2.23 0.91 -4.88
C HIS A 18 -2.45 2.25 -5.59
N MET A 19 -3.73 2.62 -5.76
CA MET A 19 -4.11 3.80 -6.52
C MET A 19 -3.63 5.09 -5.84
N LEU A 20 -3.87 5.27 -4.55
CA LEU A 20 -3.56 6.51 -3.85
C LEU A 20 -2.07 6.89 -3.94
N PRO A 21 -1.10 6.01 -3.60
CA PRO A 21 0.32 6.37 -3.70
C PRO A 21 0.77 6.64 -5.14
N LEU A 22 0.21 5.95 -6.14
CA LEU A 22 0.54 6.25 -7.54
C LEU A 22 -0.04 7.60 -7.99
N LEU A 23 -1.21 8.01 -7.50
CA LEU A 23 -1.77 9.34 -7.77
C LEU A 23 -0.96 10.45 -7.08
N ASP A 24 -0.48 10.22 -5.85
CA ASP A 24 0.42 11.16 -5.16
C ASP A 24 1.75 11.28 -5.89
N PHE A 25 2.32 10.18 -6.36
CA PHE A 25 3.51 10.18 -7.20
C PHE A 25 3.28 10.92 -8.53
N THR A 26 2.11 10.73 -9.14
CA THR A 26 1.70 11.45 -10.35
C THR A 26 1.70 12.96 -10.14
N HIS A 27 1.23 13.44 -8.99
CA HIS A 27 1.31 14.86 -8.64
C HIS A 27 2.75 15.37 -8.62
N GLN A 28 3.67 14.59 -8.05
CA GLN A 28 5.09 14.95 -8.04
C GLN A 28 5.69 14.99 -9.46
N LEU A 29 5.33 14.05 -10.33
CA LEU A 29 5.78 14.04 -11.72
C LEU A 29 5.30 15.29 -12.49
N VAL A 30 4.03 15.68 -12.33
CA VAL A 30 3.49 16.91 -12.93
C VAL A 30 4.26 18.15 -12.47
N ASN A 31 4.53 18.26 -11.15
CA ASN A 31 5.29 19.37 -10.58
C ASN A 31 6.74 19.43 -11.11
N ASN A 32 7.25 18.32 -11.64
CA ASN A 32 8.56 18.22 -12.28
C ASN A 32 8.51 18.30 -13.82
N GLY A 33 7.38 18.75 -14.39
CA GLY A 33 7.24 19.05 -15.82
C GLY A 33 6.97 17.81 -16.69
N VAL A 34 6.48 16.71 -16.13
CA VAL A 34 6.05 15.53 -16.90
C VAL A 34 4.61 15.71 -17.33
N HIS A 35 4.32 15.52 -18.62
CA HIS A 35 2.95 15.48 -19.14
C HIS A 35 2.32 14.13 -18.82
N ILE A 36 1.10 14.14 -18.32
CA ILE A 36 0.46 12.91 -17.82
C ILE A 36 -0.89 12.67 -18.49
N THR A 37 -1.09 11.41 -18.90
CA THR A 37 -2.42 10.84 -19.15
C THR A 37 -2.63 9.70 -18.15
N ILE A 38 -3.75 9.70 -17.40
CA ILE A 38 -4.10 8.63 -16.47
C ILE A 38 -5.15 7.73 -17.11
N LEU A 39 -4.85 6.44 -17.23
CA LEU A 39 -5.83 5.43 -17.62
C LEU A 39 -6.64 5.00 -16.42
N VAL A 40 -7.96 5.01 -16.54
CA VAL A 40 -8.88 4.64 -15.48
C VAL A 40 -10.18 4.08 -16.08
N THR A 41 -10.90 3.29 -15.29
CA THR A 41 -12.25 2.81 -15.65
C THR A 41 -13.32 3.75 -15.05
N PRO A 42 -14.57 3.75 -15.59
CA PRO A 42 -15.58 4.75 -15.22
C PRO A 42 -15.87 4.89 -13.73
N LYS A 43 -15.95 3.77 -12.98
CA LYS A 43 -16.22 3.81 -11.53
C LYS A 43 -15.03 4.29 -10.68
N ASN A 44 -13.83 4.25 -11.25
CA ASN A 44 -12.61 4.72 -10.58
C ASN A 44 -12.29 6.19 -10.91
N LEU A 45 -12.90 6.76 -11.96
CA LEU A 45 -12.67 8.17 -12.34
C LEU A 45 -12.89 9.18 -11.20
N PRO A 46 -13.93 9.06 -10.34
CA PRO A 46 -14.13 9.99 -9.23
C PRO A 46 -12.98 10.06 -8.22
N PHE A 47 -12.17 8.99 -8.08
CA PHE A 47 -11.00 9.00 -7.18
C PHE A 47 -9.88 9.93 -7.68
N LEU A 48 -9.90 10.31 -8.96
CA LEU A 48 -8.94 11.24 -9.53
C LEU A 48 -9.30 12.71 -9.26
N ASN A 49 -10.54 13.02 -8.87
CA ASN A 49 -11.01 14.40 -8.73
C ASN A 49 -10.11 15.29 -7.86
N PRO A 50 -9.59 14.85 -6.69
CA PRO A 50 -8.69 15.67 -5.88
C PRO A 50 -7.38 16.00 -6.60
N LEU A 51 -6.85 15.07 -7.39
CA LEU A 51 -5.64 15.26 -8.19
C LEU A 51 -5.90 16.18 -9.39
N LEU A 52 -6.97 15.94 -10.14
CA LEU A 52 -7.33 16.70 -11.36
C LEU A 52 -7.66 18.16 -11.06
N SER A 53 -8.35 18.43 -9.95
CA SER A 53 -8.67 19.82 -9.54
C SER A 53 -7.42 20.63 -9.21
N ARG A 54 -6.34 19.99 -8.76
CA ARG A 54 -5.04 20.65 -8.47
C ARG A 54 -4.13 20.72 -9.68
N ASN A 55 -4.29 19.80 -10.63
CA ASN A 55 -3.43 19.64 -11.80
C ASN A 55 -4.29 19.57 -13.09
N PRO A 56 -4.85 20.70 -13.56
CA PRO A 56 -5.75 20.72 -14.72
C PRO A 56 -5.08 20.27 -16.04
N SER A 57 -3.76 20.20 -16.09
CA SER A 57 -3.00 19.72 -17.26
C SER A 57 -3.05 18.20 -17.44
N ILE A 58 -3.42 17.45 -16.40
CA ILE A 58 -3.54 15.99 -16.47
C ILE A 58 -4.71 15.62 -17.37
N LYS A 59 -4.46 14.75 -18.34
CA LYS A 59 -5.49 14.15 -19.18
C LYS A 59 -5.92 12.80 -18.62
N THR A 60 -7.15 12.39 -18.93
CA THR A 60 -7.68 11.08 -18.54
C THR A 60 -8.04 10.27 -19.78
N LEU A 61 -7.63 8.99 -19.78
CA LEU A 61 -8.09 7.96 -20.70
C LEU A 61 -9.09 7.09 -19.93
N VAL A 62 -10.36 7.20 -20.26
CA VAL A 62 -11.39 6.37 -19.61
C VAL A 62 -11.75 5.22 -20.54
N LEU A 63 -11.37 4.00 -20.16
CA LEU A 63 -11.71 2.79 -20.90
C LEU A 63 -12.82 2.00 -20.18
N PRO A 64 -13.78 1.44 -20.92
CA PRO A 64 -14.83 0.59 -20.33
C PRO A 64 -14.20 -0.58 -19.56
N PHE A 65 -14.71 -0.85 -18.35
CA PHE A 65 -14.27 -2.00 -17.58
C PHE A 65 -14.74 -3.29 -18.26
N PRO A 66 -13.84 -4.23 -18.61
CA PRO A 66 -14.23 -5.47 -19.28
C PRO A 66 -15.12 -6.34 -18.39
N SER A 67 -16.06 -7.08 -18.97
CA SER A 67 -16.88 -8.03 -18.23
C SER A 67 -16.08 -9.26 -17.81
N HIS A 68 -16.38 -9.80 -16.62
CA HIS A 68 -15.77 -11.04 -16.11
C HIS A 68 -16.79 -11.85 -15.28
N PRO A 69 -16.89 -13.18 -15.46
CA PRO A 69 -17.87 -14.00 -14.75
C PRO A 69 -17.79 -13.92 -13.22
N SER A 70 -16.56 -13.78 -12.68
CA SER A 70 -16.31 -13.74 -11.24
C SER A 70 -16.37 -12.33 -10.64
N ILE A 71 -16.65 -11.28 -11.45
CA ILE A 71 -16.77 -9.91 -10.99
C ILE A 71 -18.21 -9.45 -11.19
N PRO A 72 -18.93 -9.08 -10.11
CA PRO A 72 -20.31 -8.61 -10.25
C PRO A 72 -20.41 -7.38 -11.16
N ALA A 73 -21.49 -7.26 -11.91
CA ALA A 73 -21.74 -6.14 -12.79
C ALA A 73 -21.69 -4.80 -12.02
N GLY A 74 -20.94 -3.83 -12.55
CA GLY A 74 -20.75 -2.51 -11.95
C GLY A 74 -19.73 -2.45 -10.82
N VAL A 75 -19.00 -3.54 -10.53
CA VAL A 75 -17.84 -3.55 -9.63
C VAL A 75 -16.57 -3.38 -10.47
N GLU A 76 -15.80 -2.33 -10.20
CA GLU A 76 -14.57 -1.98 -10.91
C GLU A 76 -13.42 -1.69 -9.94
N ASN A 77 -13.62 -1.90 -8.63
CA ASN A 77 -12.61 -1.66 -7.60
C ASN A 77 -12.58 -2.84 -6.60
N VAL A 78 -11.38 -3.22 -6.19
CA VAL A 78 -11.15 -4.38 -5.31
C VAL A 78 -11.84 -4.24 -3.96
N LYS A 79 -12.04 -3.01 -3.46
CA LYS A 79 -12.75 -2.76 -2.18
C LYS A 79 -14.16 -3.35 -2.12
N ASP A 80 -14.77 -3.56 -3.29
CA ASP A 80 -16.15 -4.08 -3.42
C ASP A 80 -16.17 -5.59 -3.76
N LEU A 81 -14.99 -6.23 -3.82
CA LEU A 81 -14.81 -7.67 -4.06
C LEU A 81 -14.47 -8.43 -2.77
N PRO A 82 -14.70 -9.76 -2.76
CA PRO A 82 -14.15 -10.64 -1.73
C PRO A 82 -12.62 -10.60 -1.68
N ALA A 83 -12.03 -11.08 -0.59
CA ALA A 83 -10.58 -11.08 -0.38
C ALA A 83 -9.77 -11.78 -1.50
N ASN A 84 -10.36 -12.72 -2.22
CA ASN A 84 -9.75 -13.41 -3.37
C ASN A 84 -9.98 -12.69 -4.71
N GLY A 85 -10.62 -11.53 -4.72
CA GLY A 85 -10.98 -10.79 -5.94
C GLY A 85 -9.79 -10.17 -6.69
N PHE A 86 -8.61 -10.10 -6.08
CA PHE A 86 -7.42 -9.52 -6.72
C PHE A 86 -7.04 -10.24 -8.01
N LEU A 87 -7.00 -11.57 -8.01
CA LEU A 87 -6.66 -12.38 -9.18
C LEU A 87 -7.62 -12.13 -10.34
N SER A 88 -8.92 -12.20 -10.08
CA SER A 88 -9.94 -11.92 -11.10
C SER A 88 -9.84 -10.49 -11.64
N MET A 89 -9.52 -9.52 -10.79
CA MET A 89 -9.35 -8.12 -11.20
C MET A 89 -8.12 -7.95 -12.11
N MET A 90 -6.97 -8.55 -11.75
CA MET A 90 -5.76 -8.52 -12.58
C MET A 90 -6.01 -9.12 -13.97
N CYS A 91 -6.56 -10.33 -14.02
CA CYS A 91 -6.89 -11.02 -15.30
C CYS A 91 -7.87 -10.19 -16.14
N ASN A 92 -8.86 -9.57 -15.50
CA ASN A 92 -9.86 -8.80 -16.22
C ASN A 92 -9.27 -7.51 -16.81
N LEU A 93 -8.40 -6.82 -16.08
CA LEU A 93 -7.71 -5.63 -16.58
C LEU A 93 -6.75 -5.95 -17.73
N GLY A 94 -6.21 -7.16 -17.78
CA GLY A 94 -5.42 -7.65 -18.93
C GLY A 94 -6.15 -7.57 -20.28
N LYS A 95 -7.49 -7.67 -20.27
CA LYS A 95 -8.32 -7.50 -21.48
C LYS A 95 -8.33 -6.09 -22.04
N LEU A 96 -7.80 -5.12 -21.30
CA LEU A 96 -7.63 -3.74 -21.81
C LEU A 96 -6.43 -3.60 -22.76
N ARG A 97 -5.65 -4.64 -23.00
CA ARG A 97 -4.48 -4.63 -23.89
C ARG A 97 -4.82 -4.03 -25.27
N ASP A 98 -5.75 -4.60 -25.97
CA ASP A 98 -6.10 -4.16 -27.34
C ASP A 98 -6.73 -2.76 -27.35
N PRO A 99 -7.68 -2.38 -26.47
CA PRO A 99 -8.14 -0.99 -26.34
C PRO A 99 -7.02 0.03 -26.07
N ILE A 100 -6.00 -0.34 -25.30
CA ILE A 100 -4.85 0.54 -25.04
C ILE A 100 -4.02 0.71 -26.34
N LEU A 101 -3.70 -0.37 -27.04
CA LEU A 101 -2.96 -0.33 -28.30
C LEU A 101 -3.71 0.50 -29.35
N ASP A 102 -5.01 0.31 -29.49
CA ASP A 102 -5.84 1.08 -30.41
C ASP A 102 -5.82 2.58 -30.08
N TRP A 103 -5.87 2.93 -28.79
CA TRP A 103 -5.77 4.32 -28.36
C TRP A 103 -4.42 4.94 -28.70
N PHE A 104 -3.30 4.21 -28.44
CA PHE A 104 -1.97 4.68 -28.81
C PHE A 104 -1.84 4.92 -30.33
N GLY A 105 -2.37 3.99 -31.15
CA GLY A 105 -2.33 4.08 -32.62
C GLY A 105 -3.12 5.26 -33.20
N ASN A 106 -4.15 5.74 -32.47
CA ASN A 106 -4.99 6.85 -32.89
C ASN A 106 -4.63 8.18 -32.20
N HIS A 107 -3.70 8.18 -31.24
CA HIS A 107 -3.35 9.38 -30.50
C HIS A 107 -2.33 10.24 -31.28
N PRO A 108 -2.58 11.54 -31.51
CA PRO A 108 -1.71 12.40 -32.36
C PRO A 108 -0.32 12.65 -31.76
N SER A 109 -0.17 12.51 -30.45
CA SER A 109 1.09 12.62 -29.72
C SER A 109 1.06 11.63 -28.54
N PRO A 110 1.28 10.34 -28.81
CA PRO A 110 1.16 9.28 -27.80
C PRO A 110 2.21 9.41 -26.70
N PRO A 111 1.97 8.84 -25.52
CA PRO A 111 2.97 8.77 -24.46
C PRO A 111 4.23 8.03 -24.91
N SER A 112 5.40 8.52 -24.47
CA SER A 112 6.72 7.89 -24.72
C SER A 112 7.06 6.82 -23.67
N ALA A 113 6.28 6.71 -22.60
CA ALA A 113 6.48 5.70 -21.57
C ALA A 113 5.15 5.33 -20.87
N ILE A 114 5.14 4.15 -20.26
CA ILE A 114 4.07 3.67 -19.37
C ILE A 114 4.64 3.51 -17.96
N ILE A 115 4.01 4.13 -16.96
CA ILE A 115 4.21 3.82 -15.55
C ILE A 115 2.95 3.11 -15.07
N SER A 116 3.05 1.85 -14.69
CA SER A 116 1.90 1.06 -14.23
C SER A 116 2.19 0.38 -12.91
N ASP A 117 1.14 0.13 -12.16
CA ASP A 117 1.20 -0.64 -10.92
C ASP A 117 1.81 -2.03 -11.14
N MET A 118 2.48 -2.57 -10.13
CA MET A 118 3.12 -3.89 -10.16
C MET A 118 2.15 -5.05 -10.46
N PHE A 119 0.85 -4.87 -10.27
CA PHE A 119 -0.16 -5.88 -10.63
C PHE A 119 -0.59 -5.82 -12.10
N LEU A 120 -0.06 -4.87 -12.87
CA LEU A 120 -0.41 -4.65 -14.27
C LEU A 120 0.76 -5.01 -15.21
N GLY A 121 1.45 -6.12 -14.93
CA GLY A 121 2.61 -6.59 -15.68
C GLY A 121 2.38 -6.76 -17.18
N PHE A 122 1.15 -7.08 -17.61
CA PHE A 122 0.79 -7.19 -19.02
C PHE A 122 1.06 -5.91 -19.83
N THR A 123 1.16 -4.75 -19.16
CA THR A 123 1.51 -3.48 -19.82
C THR A 123 2.95 -3.46 -20.34
N HIS A 124 3.81 -4.40 -19.92
CA HIS A 124 5.15 -4.57 -20.46
C HIS A 124 5.10 -5.05 -21.93
N GLU A 125 4.20 -5.98 -22.25
CA GLU A 125 4.01 -6.44 -23.63
C GLU A 125 3.49 -5.30 -24.51
N ILE A 126 2.56 -4.48 -24.02
CA ILE A 126 2.08 -3.27 -24.72
C ILE A 126 3.25 -2.32 -25.01
N ALA A 127 4.04 -2.00 -24.00
CA ALA A 127 5.20 -1.12 -24.16
C ALA A 127 6.22 -1.66 -25.17
N THR A 128 6.48 -2.97 -25.11
CA THR A 128 7.38 -3.66 -26.05
C THR A 128 6.86 -3.58 -27.50
N GLN A 129 5.57 -3.83 -27.72
CA GLN A 129 4.94 -3.74 -29.04
C GLN A 129 4.97 -2.31 -29.62
N LEU A 130 4.84 -1.30 -28.75
CA LEU A 130 4.87 0.11 -29.13
C LEU A 130 6.30 0.68 -29.24
N GLY A 131 7.34 -0.09 -28.86
CA GLY A 131 8.72 0.38 -28.85
C GLY A 131 9.02 1.44 -27.76
N ILE A 132 8.19 1.53 -26.70
CA ILE A 132 8.35 2.48 -25.61
C ILE A 132 8.78 1.76 -24.31
N ARG A 133 9.09 2.53 -23.26
CA ARG A 133 9.53 1.98 -21.97
C ARG A 133 8.38 1.78 -21.01
N ARG A 134 8.39 0.65 -20.28
CA ARG A 134 7.55 0.45 -19.12
C ARG A 134 8.35 0.56 -17.83
N TYR A 135 7.82 1.32 -16.87
CA TYR A 135 8.30 1.40 -15.48
C TYR A 135 7.25 0.83 -14.55
N VAL A 136 7.68 -0.02 -13.64
CA VAL A 136 6.83 -0.54 -12.57
C VAL A 136 6.76 0.49 -11.46
N PHE A 137 5.57 0.79 -10.96
CA PHE A 137 5.40 1.47 -9.68
C PHE A 137 5.07 0.44 -8.61
N SER A 138 5.91 0.36 -7.57
CA SER A 138 5.66 -0.50 -6.42
C SER A 138 5.05 0.29 -5.26
N PRO A 139 3.78 0.02 -4.88
CA PRO A 139 3.18 0.52 -3.66
C PRO A 139 3.59 -0.28 -2.42
N SER A 140 4.47 -1.28 -2.57
CA SER A 140 5.06 -2.11 -1.51
C SER A 140 6.55 -1.85 -1.37
N GLY A 141 7.14 -2.23 -0.22
CA GLY A 141 8.56 -2.08 0.07
C GLY A 141 9.46 -3.00 -0.75
N ALA A 142 10.75 -2.68 -0.75
CA ALA A 142 11.77 -3.41 -1.51
C ALA A 142 12.00 -4.83 -0.96
N LEU A 143 11.93 -5.05 0.36
CA LEU A 143 11.98 -6.39 0.96
C LEU A 143 10.82 -7.25 0.45
N ALA A 144 9.60 -6.75 0.52
CA ALA A 144 8.42 -7.48 0.10
C ALA A 144 8.49 -7.85 -1.39
N LEU A 145 8.90 -6.89 -2.25
CA LEU A 145 9.04 -7.15 -3.68
C LEU A 145 10.18 -8.12 -4.00
N SER A 146 11.28 -8.10 -3.23
CA SER A 146 12.36 -9.09 -3.35
C SER A 146 11.84 -10.51 -3.12
N VAL A 147 11.01 -10.70 -2.09
CA VAL A 147 10.37 -11.99 -1.80
C VAL A 147 9.41 -12.39 -2.92
N VAL A 148 8.55 -11.48 -3.38
CA VAL A 148 7.59 -11.72 -4.46
C VAL A 148 8.29 -12.14 -5.75
N TYR A 149 9.34 -11.43 -6.15
CA TYR A 149 10.07 -11.76 -7.38
C TYR A 149 10.82 -13.09 -7.29
N SER A 150 11.43 -13.41 -6.14
CA SER A 150 12.01 -14.74 -5.91
C SER A 150 10.96 -15.84 -6.01
N LEU A 151 9.80 -15.66 -5.40
CA LEU A 151 8.69 -16.64 -5.47
C LEU A 151 8.28 -16.93 -6.92
N TRP A 152 7.97 -15.91 -7.69
CA TRP A 152 7.45 -16.08 -9.04
C TRP A 152 8.50 -16.50 -10.08
N ARG A 153 9.78 -16.22 -9.84
CA ARG A 153 10.88 -16.64 -10.72
C ARG A 153 11.33 -18.07 -10.41
N GLU A 154 11.47 -18.38 -9.12
CA GLU A 154 12.05 -19.65 -8.67
C GLU A 154 11.00 -20.75 -8.47
N MET A 155 9.73 -20.36 -8.26
CA MET A 155 8.59 -21.27 -8.05
C MET A 155 8.87 -22.36 -7.01
N PRO A 156 9.32 -22.01 -5.78
CA PRO A 156 9.63 -23.00 -4.76
C PRO A 156 8.38 -23.81 -4.40
N LYS A 157 8.54 -25.13 -4.27
CA LYS A 157 7.44 -26.04 -3.92
C LYS A 157 7.61 -26.54 -2.48
N ARG A 158 6.51 -26.72 -1.77
CA ARG A 158 6.49 -27.38 -0.46
C ARG A 158 6.93 -28.84 -0.59
N LYS A 159 7.64 -29.34 0.42
CA LYS A 159 7.99 -30.77 0.51
C LYS A 159 6.77 -31.58 0.89
N ASP A 160 5.98 -31.09 1.84
CA ASP A 160 4.67 -31.61 2.19
C ASP A 160 3.57 -30.62 1.80
N PRO A 161 2.74 -30.92 0.78
CA PRO A 161 1.65 -30.03 0.36
C PRO A 161 0.62 -29.72 1.46
N ASN A 162 0.57 -30.52 2.54
CA ASN A 162 -0.39 -30.34 3.63
C ASN A 162 0.19 -29.53 4.80
N ASP A 163 1.50 -29.30 4.84
CA ASP A 163 2.12 -28.50 5.90
C ASP A 163 2.08 -27.00 5.57
N GLU A 164 1.09 -26.29 6.11
CA GLU A 164 1.00 -24.85 5.99
C GLU A 164 2.10 -24.10 6.77
N ASN A 165 2.80 -24.75 7.71
CA ASN A 165 3.87 -24.17 8.52
C ASN A 165 5.25 -24.40 7.92
N GLU A 166 5.38 -25.12 6.80
CA GLU A 166 6.66 -25.29 6.14
C GLU A 166 7.24 -23.92 5.76
N ASN A 167 8.46 -23.65 6.19
CA ASN A 167 9.11 -22.38 5.93
C ASN A 167 9.68 -22.30 4.51
N PHE A 168 9.29 -21.28 3.79
CA PHE A 168 9.99 -20.82 2.59
C PHE A 168 11.16 -19.95 2.99
N HIS A 169 12.35 -20.31 2.54
CA HIS A 169 13.60 -19.67 2.90
C HIS A 169 14.20 -18.97 1.68
N PHE A 170 14.58 -17.70 1.83
CA PHE A 170 15.14 -16.86 0.78
C PHE A 170 16.60 -16.48 1.10
N PRO A 171 17.55 -17.43 0.94
CA PRO A 171 18.95 -17.25 1.40
C PRO A 171 19.71 -16.18 0.60
N ASN A 172 19.27 -15.86 -0.61
CA ASN A 172 19.89 -14.87 -1.48
C ASN A 172 19.45 -13.43 -1.16
N ILE A 173 18.31 -13.27 -0.48
CA ILE A 173 17.84 -11.97 -0.03
C ILE A 173 18.60 -11.59 1.25
N PRO A 174 19.05 -10.31 1.41
CA PRO A 174 19.68 -9.85 2.63
C PRO A 174 18.90 -10.27 3.89
N ASN A 175 19.60 -10.56 4.97
CA ASN A 175 19.05 -11.08 6.22
C ASN A 175 18.36 -12.46 6.11
N SER A 176 18.39 -13.07 4.93
CA SER A 176 17.86 -14.43 4.66
C SER A 176 16.46 -14.67 5.25
N PRO A 177 15.45 -13.89 4.87
CA PRO A 177 14.14 -13.98 5.48
C PRO A 177 13.50 -15.36 5.28
N LYS A 178 12.68 -15.73 6.25
CA LYS A 178 11.92 -16.99 6.25
C LYS A 178 10.46 -16.69 6.56
N PHE A 179 9.57 -17.32 5.80
CA PHE A 179 8.14 -17.19 6.00
C PHE A 179 7.50 -18.58 5.96
N PRO A 180 6.72 -18.99 6.96
CA PRO A 180 5.87 -20.16 6.82
C PRO A 180 4.90 -19.97 5.64
N PHE A 181 4.53 -21.05 4.98
CA PHE A 181 3.74 -20.98 3.74
C PHE A 181 2.45 -20.17 3.90
N TRP A 182 1.80 -20.25 5.07
CA TRP A 182 0.58 -19.49 5.33
C TRP A 182 0.79 -17.95 5.35
N GLN A 183 2.02 -17.46 5.55
CA GLN A 183 2.37 -16.05 5.45
C GLN A 183 2.70 -15.60 4.02
N ILE A 184 2.95 -16.53 3.11
CA ILE A 184 3.21 -16.24 1.71
C ILE A 184 1.96 -15.63 1.06
N SER A 185 2.17 -14.71 0.10
CA SER A 185 1.09 -14.04 -0.62
C SER A 185 -0.03 -15.00 -1.03
N PRO A 186 -1.30 -14.70 -0.71
CA PRO A 186 -2.43 -15.51 -1.14
C PRO A 186 -2.51 -15.69 -2.66
N ILE A 187 -2.03 -14.72 -3.44
CA ILE A 187 -1.97 -14.79 -4.90
C ILE A 187 -1.02 -15.93 -5.31
N TYR A 188 0.17 -16.01 -4.71
CA TYR A 188 1.10 -17.09 -4.98
C TYR A 188 0.56 -18.45 -4.51
N ARG A 189 -0.02 -18.52 -3.32
CA ARG A 189 -0.60 -19.75 -2.77
C ARG A 189 -1.77 -20.31 -3.60
N SER A 190 -2.45 -19.45 -4.37
CA SER A 190 -3.53 -19.86 -5.27
C SER A 190 -3.05 -20.30 -6.65
N TYR A 191 -1.74 -20.27 -6.92
CA TYR A 191 -1.19 -20.66 -8.21
C TYR A 191 -1.41 -22.16 -8.49
N VAL A 192 -1.91 -22.46 -9.68
CA VAL A 192 -2.09 -23.80 -10.21
C VAL A 192 -1.40 -23.88 -11.56
N GLU A 193 -0.39 -24.76 -11.66
CA GLU A 193 0.38 -24.96 -12.90
C GLU A 193 -0.54 -25.34 -14.06
N GLY A 194 -0.44 -24.60 -15.18
CA GLY A 194 -1.25 -24.78 -16.37
C GLY A 194 -2.66 -24.16 -16.31
N ASP A 195 -3.07 -23.55 -15.19
CA ASP A 195 -4.30 -22.75 -15.17
C ASP A 195 -4.07 -21.38 -15.83
N PRO A 196 -4.84 -21.02 -16.89
CA PRO A 196 -4.57 -19.80 -17.66
C PRO A 196 -4.61 -18.52 -16.84
N SER A 197 -5.44 -18.45 -15.79
CA SER A 197 -5.55 -17.24 -14.96
C SER A 197 -4.33 -17.06 -14.07
N THR A 198 -3.86 -18.13 -13.45
CA THR A 198 -2.70 -18.07 -12.56
C THR A 198 -1.38 -18.02 -13.33
N GLU A 199 -1.30 -18.61 -14.53
CA GLU A 199 -0.16 -18.42 -15.44
C GLU A 199 -0.08 -16.95 -15.91
N PHE A 200 -1.20 -16.32 -16.28
CA PHE A 200 -1.21 -14.88 -16.59
C PHE A 200 -0.66 -14.04 -15.45
N ILE A 201 -1.00 -14.37 -14.20
CA ILE A 201 -0.46 -13.66 -13.02
C ILE A 201 1.06 -13.84 -12.92
N ARG A 202 1.54 -15.08 -13.11
CA ARG A 202 2.98 -15.37 -13.11
C ARG A 202 3.69 -14.58 -14.22
N GLU A 203 3.14 -14.56 -15.41
CA GLU A 203 3.68 -13.77 -16.54
C GLU A 203 3.72 -12.27 -16.22
N CYS A 204 2.71 -11.73 -15.53
CA CYS A 204 2.71 -10.33 -15.08
C CYS A 204 3.90 -10.03 -14.15
N TYR A 205 4.19 -10.89 -13.16
CA TYR A 205 5.34 -10.68 -12.27
C TYR A 205 6.69 -10.88 -12.96
N LEU A 206 6.78 -11.83 -13.91
CA LEU A 206 7.98 -11.98 -14.74
C LEU A 206 8.19 -10.78 -15.67
N ALA A 207 7.11 -10.21 -16.18
CA ALA A 207 7.12 -8.98 -16.96
C ALA A 207 7.57 -7.76 -16.14
N ASP A 208 7.23 -7.72 -14.84
CA ASP A 208 7.77 -6.68 -13.92
C ASP A 208 9.30 -6.77 -13.82
N ILE A 209 9.83 -7.98 -13.65
CA ILE A 209 11.28 -8.23 -13.60
C ILE A 209 11.96 -7.83 -14.92
N ALA A 210 11.28 -8.03 -16.05
CA ALA A 210 11.78 -7.67 -17.39
C ALA A 210 11.57 -6.20 -17.76
N SER A 211 10.84 -5.43 -16.97
CA SER A 211 10.52 -4.02 -17.26
C SER A 211 11.76 -3.14 -17.22
N HIS A 212 11.66 -1.98 -17.88
CA HIS A 212 12.82 -1.09 -18.04
C HIS A 212 13.38 -0.61 -16.70
N GLY A 213 12.53 -0.41 -15.69
CA GLY A 213 12.95 -0.05 -14.34
C GLY A 213 11.78 -0.08 -13.35
N ILE A 214 12.08 0.19 -12.08
CA ILE A 214 11.11 0.14 -10.98
C ILE A 214 11.23 1.40 -10.13
N VAL A 215 10.09 1.99 -9.80
CA VAL A 215 9.95 3.12 -8.89
C VAL A 215 9.27 2.64 -7.62
N PHE A 216 9.91 2.84 -6.48
CA PHE A 216 9.43 2.45 -5.17
C PHE A 216 8.92 3.63 -4.36
N ASN A 217 7.77 3.48 -3.74
CA ASN A 217 7.35 4.35 -2.64
C ASN A 217 8.04 3.90 -1.35
N THR A 218 9.35 4.07 -1.28
CA THR A 218 10.20 3.83 -0.09
C THR A 218 11.33 4.84 -0.06
N PHE A 219 12.16 4.83 0.97
CA PHE A 219 13.36 5.67 1.07
C PHE A 219 14.59 4.82 1.42
N ILE A 220 15.75 5.26 0.92
CA ILE A 220 17.01 4.50 0.97
C ILE A 220 17.32 4.02 2.39
N GLU A 221 17.19 4.89 3.38
CA GLU A 221 17.57 4.60 4.77
C GLU A 221 16.66 3.58 5.47
N LEU A 222 15.51 3.28 4.88
CA LEU A 222 14.61 2.23 5.37
C LEU A 222 14.97 0.86 4.79
N GLU A 223 15.36 0.81 3.50
CA GLU A 223 15.45 -0.46 2.77
C GLU A 223 16.69 -0.56 1.87
N ASN A 224 17.79 0.16 2.14
CA ASN A 224 18.97 0.22 1.26
C ASN A 224 19.50 -1.15 0.83
N VAL A 225 19.61 -2.11 1.76
CA VAL A 225 20.16 -3.45 1.47
C VAL A 225 19.27 -4.23 0.48
N TYR A 226 17.97 -4.02 0.52
CA TYR A 226 17.01 -4.65 -0.38
C TYR A 226 16.96 -3.95 -1.74
N LEU A 227 17.09 -2.63 -1.79
CA LEU A 227 17.22 -1.86 -3.03
C LEU A 227 18.50 -2.27 -3.78
N ASP A 228 19.64 -2.37 -3.08
CA ASP A 228 20.91 -2.85 -3.64
C ASP A 228 20.81 -4.30 -4.13
N TYR A 229 20.11 -5.16 -3.38
CA TYR A 229 19.84 -6.53 -3.79
C TYR A 229 19.02 -6.55 -5.09
N LEU A 230 17.95 -5.78 -5.17
CA LEU A 230 17.10 -5.72 -6.36
C LEU A 230 17.87 -5.22 -7.59
N MET A 231 18.74 -4.21 -7.48
CA MET A 231 19.58 -3.77 -8.60
C MET A 231 20.46 -4.92 -9.13
N LYS A 232 21.04 -5.71 -8.24
CA LYS A 232 21.82 -6.90 -8.62
C LYS A 232 20.95 -8.00 -9.21
N TYR A 233 19.80 -8.27 -8.62
CA TYR A 233 18.86 -9.30 -9.04
C TYR A 233 18.26 -9.03 -10.43
N LEU A 234 17.97 -7.76 -10.74
CA LEU A 234 17.44 -7.30 -12.00
C LEU A 234 18.55 -7.11 -13.08
N GLY A 235 19.82 -7.03 -12.66
CA GLY A 235 20.95 -6.82 -13.56
C GLY A 235 21.09 -5.40 -14.08
N HIS A 236 20.48 -4.42 -13.41
CA HIS A 236 20.57 -2.99 -13.76
C HIS A 236 20.27 -2.10 -12.56
N ASN A 237 20.69 -0.82 -12.64
CA ASN A 237 20.54 0.18 -11.57
C ASN A 237 19.31 1.11 -11.74
N ARG A 238 18.36 0.75 -12.61
CA ARG A 238 17.12 1.52 -12.84
C ARG A 238 16.06 1.18 -11.77
N VAL A 239 16.42 1.45 -10.52
CA VAL A 239 15.60 1.27 -9.32
C VAL A 239 15.64 2.58 -8.55
N TRP A 240 14.51 3.25 -8.42
CA TRP A 240 14.41 4.57 -7.77
C TRP A 240 13.52 4.50 -6.53
N SER A 241 14.05 4.98 -5.41
CA SER A 241 13.33 5.08 -4.14
C SER A 241 12.89 6.53 -3.90
N VAL A 242 11.69 6.86 -4.40
CA VAL A 242 11.18 8.24 -4.41
C VAL A 242 10.35 8.63 -3.19
N GLY A 243 10.09 7.65 -2.31
CA GLY A 243 9.22 7.82 -1.15
C GLY A 243 9.91 8.40 0.09
N PRO A 244 9.13 8.60 1.16
CA PRO A 244 7.69 8.41 1.19
C PRO A 244 6.97 9.46 0.34
N VAL A 245 6.08 8.99 -0.53
CA VAL A 245 5.26 9.87 -1.33
C VAL A 245 4.13 10.41 -0.46
N LEU A 246 4.11 11.72 -0.26
CA LEU A 246 3.12 12.38 0.58
C LEU A 246 1.93 12.89 -0.24
N PRO A 247 0.72 12.83 0.32
CA PRO A 247 -0.44 13.42 -0.33
C PRO A 247 -0.27 14.95 -0.45
N PRO A 248 -0.69 15.54 -1.57
CA PRO A 248 -0.69 17.00 -1.70
C PRO A 248 -1.61 17.63 -0.66
N GLY A 249 -1.09 18.65 0.06
CA GLY A 249 -1.84 19.31 1.14
C GLY A 249 -2.04 18.39 2.36
N GLU A 250 -1.00 17.70 2.79
CA GLU A 250 -1.04 16.75 3.90
C GLU A 250 -1.50 17.37 5.25
N ASP A 251 -1.38 18.68 5.42
CA ASP A 251 -1.84 19.41 6.62
C ASP A 251 -3.23 20.05 6.40
N ASP A 252 -3.82 19.92 5.20
CA ASP A 252 -5.15 20.46 4.90
C ASP A 252 -6.23 19.45 5.27
N VAL A 253 -6.96 19.76 6.36
CA VAL A 253 -8.04 18.93 6.89
C VAL A 253 -9.11 18.63 5.84
N SER A 254 -9.44 19.60 4.96
CA SER A 254 -10.47 19.43 3.93
C SER A 254 -10.07 18.41 2.86
N VAL A 255 -8.77 18.35 2.56
CA VAL A 255 -8.19 17.42 1.59
C VAL A 255 -8.11 16.02 2.17
N GLN A 256 -7.59 15.89 3.39
CA GLN A 256 -7.40 14.60 4.05
C GLN A 256 -8.73 13.94 4.44
N SER A 257 -9.75 14.72 4.76
CA SER A 257 -11.08 14.20 5.11
C SER A 257 -11.77 13.44 3.99
N ASN A 258 -11.46 13.78 2.73
CA ASN A 258 -12.10 13.19 1.54
C ASN A 258 -11.20 12.20 0.79
N ARG A 259 -10.00 11.91 1.32
CA ARG A 259 -9.04 11.02 0.69
C ARG A 259 -9.41 9.56 0.91
N GLY A 260 -9.83 8.87 -0.15
CA GLY A 260 -10.00 7.42 -0.18
C GLY A 260 -11.35 6.87 0.28
N GLY A 261 -12.18 7.61 1.00
CA GLY A 261 -13.48 7.13 1.47
C GLY A 261 -14.26 8.14 2.28
N SER A 262 -15.48 7.78 2.67
CA SER A 262 -16.34 8.57 3.56
C SER A 262 -16.21 8.08 5.02
N SER A 263 -16.11 9.01 5.95
CA SER A 263 -16.08 8.74 7.40
C SER A 263 -17.46 8.89 8.04
N SER A 264 -17.73 8.10 9.08
CA SER A 264 -18.93 8.24 9.92
C SER A 264 -18.85 9.39 10.94
N VAL A 265 -17.64 9.93 11.17
CA VAL A 265 -17.35 11.03 12.09
C VAL A 265 -16.56 12.09 11.35
N LEU A 266 -16.87 13.35 11.55
CA LEU A 266 -16.13 14.44 10.90
C LEU A 266 -14.68 14.49 11.40
N ALA A 267 -13.73 14.81 10.50
CA ALA A 267 -12.32 14.95 10.87
C ALA A 267 -12.10 15.98 11.98
N SER A 268 -12.86 17.09 11.96
CA SER A 268 -12.84 18.11 13.01
C SER A 268 -13.29 17.59 14.38
N GLU A 269 -14.26 16.69 14.43
CA GLU A 269 -14.72 16.07 15.68
C GLU A 269 -13.68 15.09 16.23
N ILE A 270 -13.03 14.31 15.34
CA ILE A 270 -11.93 13.41 15.71
C ILE A 270 -10.77 14.22 16.31
N LEU A 271 -10.36 15.29 15.64
CA LEU A 271 -9.28 16.16 16.13
C LEU A 271 -9.65 16.83 17.45
N ALA A 272 -10.88 17.35 17.58
CA ALA A 272 -11.35 17.94 18.83
C ALA A 272 -11.44 16.93 20.00
N TRP A 273 -11.66 15.63 19.70
CA TRP A 273 -11.59 14.57 20.70
C TRP A 273 -10.13 14.31 21.11
N LEU A 274 -9.21 14.23 20.13
CA LEU A 274 -7.78 14.07 20.38
C LEU A 274 -7.17 15.23 21.17
N ASP A 275 -7.60 16.48 20.91
CA ASP A 275 -7.13 17.69 21.62
C ASP A 275 -7.37 17.63 23.13
N ARG A 276 -8.37 16.86 23.58
CA ARG A 276 -8.66 16.66 25.01
C ARG A 276 -7.82 15.58 25.68
N CYS A 277 -7.08 14.80 24.87
CA CYS A 277 -6.20 13.75 25.36
C CYS A 277 -4.80 14.29 25.66
N GLU A 278 -4.12 13.67 26.62
CA GLU A 278 -2.71 13.97 26.91
C GLU A 278 -1.79 13.56 25.76
N ASP A 279 -0.59 14.11 25.71
CA ASP A 279 0.41 13.75 24.73
C ASP A 279 0.75 12.27 24.87
N HIS A 280 0.85 11.57 23.73
CA HIS A 280 1.21 10.15 23.67
C HIS A 280 0.37 9.23 24.58
N SER A 281 -0.94 9.48 24.67
CA SER A 281 -1.86 8.71 25.52
C SER A 281 -2.88 7.84 24.73
N VAL A 282 -2.96 8.01 23.42
CA VAL A 282 -3.98 7.39 22.56
C VAL A 282 -3.39 6.32 21.66
N VAL A 283 -3.99 5.14 21.60
CA VAL A 283 -3.71 4.11 20.59
C VAL A 283 -4.68 4.27 19.42
N TYR A 284 -4.14 4.44 18.22
CA TYR A 284 -4.94 4.35 17.01
C TYR A 284 -5.00 2.89 16.52
N VAL A 285 -6.18 2.42 16.12
CA VAL A 285 -6.42 1.04 15.67
C VAL A 285 -7.08 1.08 14.31
N CYS A 286 -6.40 0.54 13.26
CA CYS A 286 -6.94 0.46 11.91
C CYS A 286 -6.27 -0.66 11.10
N PHE A 287 -7.09 -1.48 10.42
CA PHE A 287 -6.66 -2.61 9.62
C PHE A 287 -6.71 -2.34 8.10
N GLY A 288 -6.68 -1.05 7.71
CA GLY A 288 -6.65 -0.61 6.32
C GLY A 288 -7.99 -0.68 5.61
N SER A 289 -7.95 -0.55 4.28
CA SER A 289 -9.15 -0.39 3.45
C SER A 289 -9.84 -1.71 3.07
N GLN A 290 -9.22 -2.86 3.32
CA GLN A 290 -9.71 -4.15 2.83
C GLN A 290 -10.03 -5.16 3.92
N ALA A 291 -9.23 -5.22 4.98
CA ALA A 291 -9.44 -6.18 6.04
C ALA A 291 -10.70 -5.83 6.85
N VAL A 292 -11.53 -6.84 7.07
CA VAL A 292 -12.68 -6.80 7.97
C VAL A 292 -12.47 -7.91 8.98
N LEU A 293 -12.41 -7.55 10.28
CA LEU A 293 -12.26 -8.53 11.34
C LEU A 293 -13.49 -9.43 11.43
N THR A 294 -13.29 -10.72 11.76
CA THR A 294 -14.38 -11.59 12.16
C THR A 294 -15.02 -11.06 13.46
N ASN A 295 -16.28 -11.40 13.71
CA ASN A 295 -16.97 -10.98 14.94
C ASN A 295 -16.21 -11.46 16.19
N LYS A 296 -15.60 -12.64 16.14
CA LYS A 296 -14.79 -13.18 17.23
C LYS A 296 -13.49 -12.39 17.45
N GLN A 297 -12.82 -12.00 16.38
CA GLN A 297 -11.64 -11.10 16.47
C GLN A 297 -12.02 -9.73 17.02
N MET A 298 -13.16 -9.19 16.57
CA MET A 298 -13.66 -7.90 17.04
C MET A 298 -14.06 -7.94 18.52
N GLU A 299 -14.66 -9.05 18.98
CA GLU A 299 -14.99 -9.24 20.39
C GLU A 299 -13.72 -9.25 21.26
N GLU A 300 -12.71 -10.05 20.91
CA GLU A 300 -11.46 -10.12 21.67
C GLU A 300 -10.68 -8.79 21.65
N LEU A 301 -10.70 -8.08 20.51
CA LEU A 301 -10.12 -6.73 20.40
C LEU A 301 -10.87 -5.73 21.29
N ALA A 302 -12.21 -5.78 21.30
CA ALA A 302 -13.03 -4.91 22.15
C ALA A 302 -12.76 -5.17 23.64
N ILE A 303 -12.67 -6.44 24.05
CA ILE A 303 -12.30 -6.83 25.42
C ILE A 303 -10.90 -6.32 25.76
N ALA A 304 -9.93 -6.46 24.84
CA ALA A 304 -8.56 -6.00 25.07
C ALA A 304 -8.50 -4.47 25.23
N LEU A 305 -9.21 -3.72 24.39
CA LEU A 305 -9.28 -2.25 24.48
C LEU A 305 -9.97 -1.80 25.79
N ASP A 306 -11.01 -2.53 26.26
CA ASP A 306 -11.61 -2.23 27.54
C ASP A 306 -10.66 -2.53 28.71
N LYS A 307 -10.05 -3.70 28.74
CA LYS A 307 -9.12 -4.13 29.82
C LYS A 307 -7.83 -3.29 29.88
N SER A 308 -7.34 -2.82 28.75
CA SER A 308 -6.08 -2.06 28.69
C SER A 308 -6.13 -0.71 29.41
N GLY A 309 -7.34 -0.13 29.55
CA GLY A 309 -7.55 1.19 30.14
C GLY A 309 -7.02 2.38 29.29
N VAL A 310 -6.41 2.15 28.13
CA VAL A 310 -5.86 3.20 27.28
C VAL A 310 -6.96 4.01 26.58
N HIS A 311 -6.67 5.26 26.24
CA HIS A 311 -7.48 5.98 25.26
C HIS A 311 -7.23 5.41 23.87
N PHE A 312 -8.26 5.34 23.02
CA PHE A 312 -8.09 4.80 21.68
C PHE A 312 -9.07 5.40 20.66
N ILE A 313 -8.65 5.33 19.38
CA ILE A 313 -9.54 5.49 18.23
C ILE A 313 -9.57 4.16 17.50
N LEU A 314 -10.74 3.56 17.34
CA LEU A 314 -10.96 2.35 16.55
C LEU A 314 -11.61 2.70 15.22
N SER A 315 -10.85 2.58 14.13
CA SER A 315 -11.40 2.64 12.77
C SER A 315 -11.82 1.24 12.33
N ALA A 316 -13.13 0.98 12.37
CA ALA A 316 -13.70 -0.31 12.06
C ALA A 316 -14.44 -0.28 10.73
N LYS A 317 -13.96 -1.10 9.78
CA LYS A 317 -14.63 -1.27 8.49
C LYS A 317 -15.85 -2.17 8.64
N ARG A 318 -17.00 -1.75 8.08
CA ARG A 318 -18.18 -2.60 7.98
C ARG A 318 -18.00 -3.70 6.94
N ALA A 319 -18.67 -4.84 7.17
CA ALA A 319 -18.72 -5.90 6.16
C ALA A 319 -19.28 -5.36 4.84
N THR A 320 -18.62 -5.71 3.75
CA THR A 320 -19.08 -5.38 2.39
C THR A 320 -19.86 -6.57 1.80
N LYS A 321 -20.51 -6.37 0.66
CA LYS A 321 -21.24 -7.45 -0.06
C LYS A 321 -20.37 -8.68 -0.38
N GLY A 322 -19.05 -8.55 -0.37
CA GLY A 322 -18.11 -9.65 -0.53
C GLY A 322 -17.93 -10.53 0.71
N HIS A 323 -18.42 -10.10 1.88
CA HIS A 323 -18.42 -10.88 3.12
C HIS A 323 -19.79 -11.56 3.24
N ALA A 324 -19.92 -12.76 2.68
CA ALA A 324 -21.20 -13.47 2.49
C ALA A 324 -21.85 -14.01 3.79
N SER A 325 -21.20 -13.87 4.96
CA SER A 325 -21.73 -14.30 6.25
C SER A 325 -21.90 -13.12 7.20
N ASN A 326 -22.83 -13.24 8.16
CA ASN A 326 -23.01 -12.27 9.25
C ASN A 326 -21.87 -12.32 10.30
N ASP A 327 -20.74 -12.97 9.98
CA ASP A 327 -19.65 -13.26 10.92
C ASP A 327 -18.53 -12.22 10.90
N TYR A 328 -18.73 -11.09 10.22
CA TYR A 328 -17.71 -10.06 10.03
C TYR A 328 -18.20 -8.66 10.38
N GLY A 329 -17.30 -7.85 10.94
CA GLY A 329 -17.44 -6.40 11.08
C GLY A 329 -18.45 -5.92 12.12
N VAL A 330 -18.95 -6.79 12.99
CA VAL A 330 -19.90 -6.43 14.05
C VAL A 330 -19.13 -6.00 15.29
N ILE A 331 -19.29 -4.73 15.68
CA ILE A 331 -18.80 -4.23 16.97
C ILE A 331 -19.75 -4.71 18.06
N PRO A 332 -19.27 -5.29 19.19
CA PRO A 332 -20.12 -5.76 20.27
C PRO A 332 -21.02 -4.64 20.81
N SER A 333 -22.28 -4.93 21.04
CA SER A 333 -23.29 -3.94 21.46
C SER A 333 -22.98 -3.25 22.79
N TRP A 334 -22.28 -3.95 23.69
CA TRP A 334 -21.85 -3.44 24.99
C TRP A 334 -20.66 -2.48 24.92
N PHE A 335 -19.88 -2.50 23.83
CA PHE A 335 -18.54 -1.93 23.78
C PHE A 335 -18.55 -0.39 23.87
N GLU A 336 -19.29 0.28 22.99
CA GLU A 336 -19.24 1.75 22.90
C GLU A 336 -19.71 2.44 24.19
N GLU A 337 -20.73 1.89 24.86
CA GLU A 337 -21.20 2.38 26.15
C GLU A 337 -20.13 2.17 27.24
N LYS A 338 -19.52 0.98 27.26
CA LYS A 338 -18.49 0.60 28.24
C LYS A 338 -17.26 1.49 28.19
N VAL A 339 -16.83 1.88 26.97
CA VAL A 339 -15.62 2.68 26.74
C VAL A 339 -15.90 4.18 26.57
N ALA A 340 -17.14 4.61 26.83
CA ALA A 340 -17.50 6.01 26.67
C ALA A 340 -16.56 6.94 27.46
N GLY A 341 -16.10 8.01 26.78
CA GLY A 341 -15.15 8.98 27.35
C GLY A 341 -13.67 8.67 27.11
N ARG A 342 -13.25 7.40 26.87
CA ARG A 342 -11.85 7.04 26.55
C ARG A 342 -11.68 6.38 25.18
N GLY A 343 -12.75 5.94 24.52
CA GLY A 343 -12.76 5.34 23.21
C GLY A 343 -13.57 6.16 22.20
N LEU A 344 -13.06 6.28 20.97
CA LEU A 344 -13.78 6.83 19.82
C LEU A 344 -13.86 5.77 18.73
N VAL A 345 -15.08 5.38 18.33
CA VAL A 345 -15.30 4.44 17.23
C VAL A 345 -15.66 5.18 15.96
N VAL A 346 -14.82 5.05 14.94
CA VAL A 346 -15.03 5.61 13.60
C VAL A 346 -15.35 4.45 12.65
N ARG A 347 -16.54 4.46 12.06
CA ARG A 347 -16.93 3.44 11.10
C ARG A 347 -16.52 3.82 9.69
N ASP A 348 -16.09 2.82 8.95
CA ASP A 348 -15.60 2.91 7.56
C ASP A 348 -14.26 3.64 7.46
N TRP A 349 -14.19 4.84 6.91
CA TRP A 349 -12.94 5.56 6.65
C TRP A 349 -12.59 6.52 7.80
N ALA A 350 -11.32 6.55 8.18
CA ALA A 350 -10.80 7.55 9.12
C ALA A 350 -9.68 8.38 8.45
N PRO A 351 -9.54 9.67 8.77
CA PRO A 351 -8.47 10.54 8.24
C PRO A 351 -7.12 10.18 8.88
N GLN A 352 -6.56 9.01 8.50
CA GLN A 352 -5.42 8.36 9.15
C GLN A 352 -4.20 9.26 9.29
N VAL A 353 -3.85 10.01 8.24
CA VAL A 353 -2.69 10.92 8.26
C VAL A 353 -2.86 12.01 9.32
N LEU A 354 -4.05 12.60 9.44
CA LEU A 354 -4.33 13.62 10.45
C LEU A 354 -4.30 13.03 11.86
N ILE A 355 -4.89 11.85 12.05
CA ILE A 355 -4.87 11.14 13.34
C ILE A 355 -3.43 10.84 13.74
N LEU A 356 -2.64 10.19 12.89
CA LEU A 356 -1.27 9.79 13.20
C LEU A 356 -0.35 10.98 13.52
N LYS A 357 -0.55 12.12 12.85
CA LYS A 357 0.23 13.35 13.11
C LYS A 357 -0.13 14.05 14.43
N HIS A 358 -1.24 13.67 15.06
CA HIS A 358 -1.69 14.35 16.27
C HIS A 358 -0.82 13.98 17.47
N ARG A 359 -0.48 14.98 18.31
CA ARG A 359 0.39 14.84 19.51
C ARG A 359 -0.05 13.75 20.49
N ALA A 360 -1.34 13.52 20.59
CA ALA A 360 -1.92 12.55 21.53
C ALA A 360 -1.65 11.09 21.13
N ILE A 361 -1.26 10.79 19.88
CA ILE A 361 -1.07 9.40 19.42
C ILE A 361 0.24 8.83 19.99
N ALA A 362 0.11 7.74 20.75
CA ALA A 362 1.21 6.98 21.33
C ALA A 362 1.69 5.84 20.45
N ALA A 363 0.76 5.09 19.86
CA ALA A 363 1.03 3.91 19.06
C ALA A 363 -0.07 3.65 18.03
N PHE A 364 0.24 2.85 17.01
CA PHE A 364 -0.67 2.46 15.95
C PHE A 364 -0.78 0.93 15.86
N LEU A 365 -1.91 0.35 16.25
CA LEU A 365 -2.23 -1.05 16.00
C LEU A 365 -2.74 -1.19 14.57
N THR A 366 -1.97 -1.89 13.74
CA THR A 366 -2.19 -1.92 12.29
C THR A 366 -1.91 -3.29 11.68
N HIS A 367 -2.54 -3.55 10.52
CA HIS A 367 -2.24 -4.69 9.67
C HIS A 367 -0.86 -4.61 8.97
N CYS A 368 -0.11 -3.52 9.10
CA CYS A 368 1.19 -3.30 8.47
C CYS A 368 1.17 -3.22 6.94
N GLY A 369 0.05 -2.85 6.30
CA GLY A 369 0.06 -2.47 4.87
C GLY A 369 1.02 -1.30 4.64
N TRP A 370 1.72 -1.29 3.49
CA TRP A 370 2.87 -0.41 3.28
C TRP A 370 2.55 1.09 3.45
N ASN A 371 1.39 1.56 2.95
CA ASN A 371 0.99 2.96 3.14
C ASN A 371 0.83 3.30 4.64
N SER A 372 0.15 2.44 5.40
CA SER A 372 0.00 2.63 6.85
C SER A 372 1.34 2.61 7.58
N THR A 373 2.27 1.78 7.14
CA THR A 373 3.66 1.74 7.62
C THR A 373 4.35 3.08 7.38
N LEU A 374 4.37 3.56 6.14
CA LEU A 374 5.02 4.84 5.81
C LEU A 374 4.36 6.03 6.51
N GLU A 375 3.03 6.08 6.56
CA GLU A 375 2.29 7.15 7.25
C GLU A 375 2.61 7.17 8.75
N SER A 376 2.74 5.99 9.39
CA SER A 376 3.18 5.89 10.79
C SER A 376 4.62 6.36 11.00
N LEU A 377 5.54 5.93 10.13
CA LEU A 377 6.95 6.34 10.19
C LEU A 377 7.12 7.85 9.99
N ILE A 378 6.38 8.45 9.05
CA ILE A 378 6.39 9.91 8.82
C ILE A 378 5.80 10.67 10.02
N ALA A 379 4.82 10.09 10.68
CA ALA A 379 4.26 10.67 11.91
C ALA A 379 5.18 10.47 13.12
N GLY A 380 6.13 9.52 13.06
CA GLY A 380 7.02 9.17 14.18
C GLY A 380 6.32 8.33 15.24
N VAL A 381 5.29 7.60 14.86
CA VAL A 381 4.45 6.79 15.75
C VAL A 381 4.93 5.32 15.71
N PRO A 382 5.28 4.71 16.86
CA PRO A 382 5.56 3.28 16.95
C PRO A 382 4.35 2.41 16.59
N LEU A 383 4.61 1.19 16.07
CA LEU A 383 3.56 0.30 15.62
C LEU A 383 3.36 -0.92 16.54
N LEU A 384 2.11 -1.37 16.61
CA LEU A 384 1.72 -2.69 17.07
C LEU A 384 1.29 -3.48 15.83
N THR A 385 2.00 -4.56 15.51
CA THR A 385 1.79 -5.26 14.23
C THR A 385 0.78 -6.38 14.36
N TRP A 386 -0.18 -6.40 13.43
CA TRP A 386 -1.08 -7.53 13.23
C TRP A 386 -1.22 -7.80 11.73
N PRO A 387 -0.17 -8.33 11.07
CA PRO A 387 -0.20 -8.65 9.64
C PRO A 387 -1.22 -9.76 9.35
N MET A 388 -1.95 -9.62 8.25
CA MET A 388 -3.04 -10.52 7.87
C MET A 388 -2.80 -11.20 6.52
N GLY A 389 -1.95 -10.64 5.66
CA GLY A 389 -1.68 -11.16 4.32
C GLY A 389 -0.83 -10.22 3.47
N ALA A 390 -0.73 -10.51 2.19
CA ALA A 390 0.02 -9.73 1.19
C ALA A 390 1.49 -9.50 1.62
N ASP A 391 1.97 -8.26 1.55
CA ASP A 391 3.31 -7.83 1.95
C ASP A 391 3.46 -7.58 3.46
N GLN A 392 2.37 -7.69 4.21
CA GLN A 392 2.28 -7.21 5.60
C GLN A 392 3.21 -7.96 6.55
N PHE A 393 3.46 -9.26 6.32
CA PHE A 393 4.39 -10.05 7.14
C PHE A 393 5.85 -9.60 6.93
N ALA A 394 6.23 -9.32 5.68
CA ALA A 394 7.55 -8.78 5.37
C ALA A 394 7.73 -7.38 5.99
N ASN A 395 6.72 -6.53 5.88
CA ASN A 395 6.70 -5.19 6.47
C ASN A 395 6.81 -5.26 8.00
N ALA A 396 6.06 -6.18 8.65
CA ALA A 396 6.13 -6.37 10.09
C ALA A 396 7.53 -6.83 10.54
N ASN A 397 8.15 -7.77 9.82
CA ASN A 397 9.51 -8.23 10.12
C ASN A 397 10.53 -7.09 10.00
N LEU A 398 10.47 -6.30 8.92
CA LEU A 398 11.30 -5.12 8.74
C LEU A 398 11.20 -4.14 9.92
N LEU A 399 9.98 -3.87 10.39
CA LEU A 399 9.74 -2.90 11.46
C LEU A 399 10.10 -3.41 12.85
N VAL A 400 9.90 -4.70 13.11
CA VAL A 400 10.14 -5.31 14.42
C VAL A 400 11.58 -5.76 14.58
N ASP A 401 12.11 -6.48 13.58
CA ASP A 401 13.39 -7.19 13.73
C ASP A 401 14.57 -6.33 13.25
N GLU A 402 14.39 -5.45 12.27
CA GLU A 402 15.49 -4.66 11.73
C GLU A 402 15.51 -3.21 12.25
N HIS A 403 14.36 -2.55 12.31
CA HIS A 403 14.28 -1.16 12.78
C HIS A 403 13.86 -1.01 14.24
N GLU A 404 13.32 -2.05 14.88
CA GLU A 404 12.87 -2.08 16.27
C GLU A 404 11.94 -0.91 16.65
N VAL A 405 11.07 -0.51 15.70
CA VAL A 405 10.05 0.54 15.89
C VAL A 405 8.66 -0.02 16.10
N ALA A 406 8.53 -1.34 16.16
CA ALA A 406 7.26 -2.03 16.31
C ALA A 406 7.33 -3.19 17.30
N ILE A 407 6.16 -3.68 17.72
CA ILE A 407 5.97 -4.87 18.55
C ILE A 407 4.97 -5.79 17.85
N ARG A 408 5.20 -7.10 17.86
CA ARG A 408 4.21 -8.08 17.39
C ARG A 408 3.05 -8.16 18.38
N ALA A 409 1.85 -7.83 17.90
CA ALA A 409 0.62 -7.93 18.68
C ALA A 409 -0.19 -9.19 18.35
N CYS A 410 -0.29 -9.51 17.07
CA CYS A 410 -0.95 -10.72 16.57
C CYS A 410 -0.47 -11.00 15.15
N GLU A 411 -0.72 -12.19 14.60
CA GLU A 411 -0.39 -12.55 13.22
C GLU A 411 -1.46 -13.45 12.60
N GLY A 412 -1.85 -13.16 11.37
CA GLY A 412 -2.77 -13.97 10.57
C GLY A 412 -4.21 -13.45 10.52
N ALA A 413 -4.80 -13.56 9.32
CA ALA A 413 -6.16 -13.07 9.05
C ALA A 413 -7.26 -13.84 9.79
N GLN A 414 -6.97 -15.07 10.21
CA GLN A 414 -7.94 -15.93 10.92
C GLN A 414 -7.58 -16.11 12.40
N THR A 415 -6.46 -15.59 12.84
CA THR A 415 -6.02 -15.70 14.23
C THR A 415 -6.88 -14.81 15.11
N VAL A 416 -7.41 -15.38 16.17
CA VAL A 416 -8.14 -14.65 17.21
C VAL A 416 -7.15 -14.33 18.33
N PRO A 417 -6.87 -13.05 18.64
CA PRO A 417 -5.91 -12.70 19.67
C PRO A 417 -6.42 -13.10 21.05
N ASN A 418 -5.49 -13.34 21.97
CA ASN A 418 -5.81 -13.41 23.39
C ASN A 418 -6.03 -11.99 23.92
N SER A 419 -7.22 -11.69 24.45
CA SER A 419 -7.58 -10.35 24.90
C SER A 419 -6.73 -9.85 26.08
N ASP A 420 -6.29 -10.73 26.98
CA ASP A 420 -5.45 -10.32 28.12
C ASP A 420 -4.02 -9.95 27.66
N GLU A 421 -3.43 -10.74 26.75
CA GLU A 421 -2.12 -10.47 26.18
C GLU A 421 -2.15 -9.18 25.35
N LEU A 422 -3.18 -9.02 24.50
CA LEU A 422 -3.34 -7.82 23.69
C LEU A 422 -3.57 -6.57 24.55
N ALA A 423 -4.36 -6.69 25.64
CA ALA A 423 -4.56 -5.59 26.58
C ALA A 423 -3.25 -5.13 27.24
N ALA A 424 -2.40 -6.10 27.66
CA ALA A 424 -1.11 -5.81 28.23
C ALA A 424 -0.19 -5.10 27.22
N LEU A 425 -0.17 -5.54 25.95
CA LEU A 425 0.61 -4.90 24.88
C LEU A 425 0.13 -3.48 24.58
N LEU A 426 -1.18 -3.25 24.56
CA LEU A 426 -1.77 -1.92 24.36
C LEU A 426 -1.36 -0.96 25.50
N ALA A 427 -1.42 -1.42 26.76
CA ALA A 427 -0.99 -0.66 27.92
C ALA A 427 0.55 -0.41 27.87
N GLU A 428 1.36 -1.42 27.52
CA GLU A 428 2.80 -1.29 27.37
C GLU A 428 3.18 -0.26 26.28
N ALA A 429 2.41 -0.19 25.19
CA ALA A 429 2.68 0.74 24.09
C ALA A 429 2.46 2.22 24.48
N VAL A 430 1.73 2.50 25.56
CA VAL A 430 1.49 3.86 26.09
C VAL A 430 2.41 4.18 27.25
N GLN A 431 2.60 3.24 28.19
CA GLN A 431 3.24 3.49 29.51
C GLN A 431 4.39 2.53 29.84
N GLY A 432 4.79 1.66 28.91
CA GLY A 432 5.80 0.63 29.15
C GLY A 432 7.23 1.18 29.25
N ASN A 433 8.12 0.40 29.87
CA ASN A 433 9.52 0.77 30.10
C ASN A 433 10.35 1.00 28.83
N LYS A 434 9.97 0.38 27.70
CA LYS A 434 10.67 0.50 26.40
C LYS A 434 9.98 1.45 25.41
N VAL A 435 8.95 2.14 25.86
CA VAL A 435 8.16 3.04 24.99
C VAL A 435 9.00 4.20 24.49
N GLU A 436 9.80 4.81 25.34
CA GLU A 436 10.65 5.95 24.96
C GLU A 436 11.73 5.58 23.95
N GLU A 437 12.33 4.40 24.08
CA GLU A 437 13.32 3.93 23.10
C GLU A 437 12.70 3.72 21.72
N ARG A 438 11.49 3.14 21.64
CA ARG A 438 10.78 2.95 20.36
C ARG A 438 10.36 4.29 19.76
N ARG A 439 9.85 5.21 20.59
CA ARG A 439 9.51 6.59 20.15
C ARG A 439 10.74 7.32 19.61
N LEU A 440 11.87 7.17 20.26
CA LEU A 440 13.12 7.79 19.81
C LEU A 440 13.55 7.23 18.44
N ARG A 441 13.48 5.90 18.25
CA ARG A 441 13.77 5.25 16.96
C ARG A 441 12.78 5.68 15.87
N ALA A 442 11.48 5.69 16.16
CA ALA A 442 10.45 6.16 15.23
C ALA A 442 10.64 7.64 14.88
N SER A 443 10.96 8.49 15.87
CA SER A 443 11.27 9.91 15.65
C SER A 443 12.52 10.12 14.79
N LYS A 444 13.53 9.26 14.94
CA LYS A 444 14.74 9.28 14.09
C LYS A 444 14.40 8.93 12.64
N LEU A 445 13.64 7.86 12.41
CA LEU A 445 13.19 7.48 11.06
C LEU A 445 12.30 8.56 10.44
N ARG A 446 11.39 9.16 11.20
CA ARG A 446 10.61 10.32 10.76
C ARG A 446 11.49 11.46 10.25
N LYS A 447 12.51 11.85 11.03
CA LYS A 447 13.44 12.94 10.64
C LYS A 447 14.16 12.59 9.34
N ILE A 448 14.62 11.36 9.20
CA ILE A 448 15.29 10.86 8.00
C ILE A 448 14.34 10.92 6.79
N ALA A 449 13.15 10.35 6.90
CA ALA A 449 12.15 10.32 5.84
C ALA A 449 11.75 11.72 5.36
N ILE A 450 11.43 12.63 6.31
CA ILE A 450 11.06 14.01 5.99
C ILE A 450 12.23 14.79 5.37
N ASN A 451 13.46 14.57 5.82
CA ASN A 451 14.63 15.22 5.20
C ASN A 451 14.95 14.63 3.83
N GLY A 452 14.67 13.34 3.63
CA GLY A 452 14.87 12.65 2.34
C GLY A 452 14.06 13.26 1.19
N ILE A 453 12.83 13.69 1.46
CA ILE A 453 11.93 14.29 0.44
C ILE A 453 12.14 15.80 0.22
N LYS A 454 12.89 16.49 1.09
CA LYS A 454 13.22 17.90 0.91
C LYS A 454 14.30 18.08 -0.12
N GLU A 455 14.42 19.31 -0.65
CA GLU A 455 15.49 19.69 -1.57
C GLU A 455 16.87 19.26 -1.05
N GLY A 456 17.62 18.56 -1.91
CA GLY A 456 18.93 17.99 -1.55
C GLY A 456 18.90 16.66 -0.81
N GLY A 457 17.73 16.17 -0.36
CA GLY A 457 17.56 14.85 0.25
C GLY A 457 17.66 13.70 -0.76
N ASN A 458 17.74 12.46 -0.26
CA ASN A 458 17.96 11.29 -1.11
C ASN A 458 16.74 11.00 -2.00
N SER A 459 15.53 10.95 -1.45
CA SER A 459 14.30 10.71 -2.23
C SER A 459 14.02 11.83 -3.25
N PHE A 460 14.36 13.08 -2.90
CA PHE A 460 14.29 14.20 -3.84
C PHE A 460 15.25 14.02 -5.01
N LYS A 461 16.48 13.57 -4.76
CA LYS A 461 17.48 13.28 -5.80
C LYS A 461 17.06 12.10 -6.67
N GLU A 462 16.51 11.05 -6.07
CA GLU A 462 15.97 9.88 -6.79
C GLU A 462 14.83 10.26 -7.73
N LEU A 463 13.88 11.10 -7.26
CA LEU A 463 12.81 11.63 -8.10
C LEU A 463 13.38 12.47 -9.26
N ALA A 464 14.32 13.37 -8.99
CA ALA A 464 14.95 14.18 -10.03
C ALA A 464 15.72 13.32 -11.04
N ALA A 465 16.42 12.28 -10.59
CA ALA A 465 17.12 11.33 -11.44
C ALA A 465 16.15 10.54 -12.32
N PHE A 466 15.01 10.08 -11.76
CA PHE A 466 13.97 9.41 -12.53
C PHE A 466 13.36 10.33 -13.61
N VAL A 467 13.00 11.55 -13.25
CA VAL A 467 12.46 12.53 -14.22
C VAL A 467 13.46 12.86 -15.32
N LYS A 468 14.74 13.02 -14.97
CA LYS A 468 15.82 13.20 -15.95
C LYS A 468 15.91 11.99 -16.89
N HIS A 469 15.86 10.79 -16.35
CA HIS A 469 15.89 9.55 -17.14
C HIS A 469 14.69 9.47 -18.11
N LEU A 470 13.47 9.83 -17.67
CA LEU A 470 12.31 9.89 -18.56
C LEU A 470 12.50 10.86 -19.73
N ARG A 471 13.14 12.02 -19.51
CA ARG A 471 13.44 13.01 -20.57
C ARG A 471 14.44 12.48 -21.58
N GLU A 472 15.50 11.81 -21.10
CA GLU A 472 16.54 11.20 -21.94
C GLU A 472 15.95 10.08 -22.83
N GLU A 473 15.13 9.18 -22.27
CA GLU A 473 14.47 8.11 -23.03
C GLU A 473 13.45 8.66 -24.04
N ALA A 474 12.69 9.69 -23.74
CA ALA A 474 11.76 10.32 -24.68
C ALA A 474 12.50 10.88 -25.89
N THR A 475 13.66 11.49 -25.69
CA THR A 475 14.49 12.02 -26.80
C THR A 475 15.03 10.92 -27.72
N ILE A 476 15.34 9.73 -27.18
CA ILE A 476 15.83 8.58 -27.96
C ILE A 476 14.69 8.00 -28.84
N ILE A 477 13.45 8.01 -28.35
CA ILE A 477 12.29 7.44 -29.06
C ILE A 477 11.88 8.37 -30.23
N GLU A 478 12.06 9.69 -30.09
CA GLU A 478 11.74 10.68 -31.12
C GLU A 478 12.82 10.79 -32.23
N ALA A 479 14.03 10.31 -31.98
CA ALA A 479 15.18 10.33 -32.92
C ALA A 479 15.20 9.08 -33.80
#